data_aed2f8aa7af667bb935b63d2f943e1c1
#
_entry.id   aed2f8aa7af667bb935b63d2f943e1c1
#
_cell.length_a   1.000
_cell.length_b   1.000
_cell.length_c   1.000
_cell.angle_alpha   90.00
_cell.angle_beta   90.00
_cell.angle_gamma   90.00
#
_symmetry.space_group_name_H-M   'P 1'
#
loop_
_entity.id
_entity.type
_entity.pdbx_description
1 polymer ?
#
loop_
_entity_poly.entity_id
_entity_poly.type
_entity_poly.pdbx_seq_one_letter_code
_entity_poly.pdbx_strand_id
1 'polypeptide(L)'
;MAASLPPDDRVVMVSGANRGIGLAIARHLAGLGYRLSLGARDEAMLAEVTAGLPPDRVLRHRFDAMVPADTDAWITATLARFGRLDALVNNAGVLRQVTFDEGDEAMLDELWAVNVKAPFRLIRAALPHLRRSGAGRIVTIGSTDSKRYRDGTVSIGYAMTKHAVLALSHAAKFAGWDDGVRATALLPGATRTDLLRGIPGVVPGPGRIDPDTIASAVAFVLTLPNEAAVAELPINARLESTL
;
A
#
# COMPACT_ATOMS: atom_id res chain seq x y z
N MET A 1 23.44 19.47 2.35
CA MET A 1 22.24 18.76 1.81
C MET A 1 21.95 17.60 2.75
N ALA A 2 20.71 17.45 3.23
CA ALA A 2 20.34 16.27 3.99
C ALA A 2 20.51 15.03 3.09
N ALA A 3 21.14 14.00 3.62
CA ALA A 3 21.36 12.76 2.87
C ALA A 3 20.03 12.03 2.66
N SER A 4 19.80 11.53 1.46
CA SER A 4 18.70 10.58 1.20
C SER A 4 18.87 9.35 2.11
N LEU A 5 17.75 8.71 2.47
CA LEU A 5 17.80 7.49 3.28
C LEU A 5 18.19 6.30 2.38
N PRO A 6 19.38 5.70 2.57
CA PRO A 6 19.82 4.59 1.74
C PRO A 6 18.94 3.35 1.96
N PRO A 7 18.77 2.50 0.94
CA PRO A 7 17.98 1.28 1.04
C PRO A 7 18.64 0.19 1.89
N ASP A 8 19.99 0.20 1.97
CA ASP A 8 20.76 -0.85 2.65
C ASP A 8 20.31 -1.05 4.09
N ASP A 9 20.02 -2.30 4.42
CA ASP A 9 19.53 -2.74 5.73
C ASP A 9 18.16 -2.22 6.18
N ARG A 10 17.48 -1.41 5.40
CA ARG A 10 16.11 -1.01 5.72
C ARG A 10 15.11 -2.10 5.39
N VAL A 11 14.20 -2.34 6.33
CA VAL A 11 13.16 -3.36 6.22
C VAL A 11 11.83 -2.71 5.83
N VAL A 12 11.25 -3.16 4.72
CA VAL A 12 9.97 -2.68 4.20
C VAL A 12 8.94 -3.80 4.23
N MET A 13 7.83 -3.59 4.94
CA MET A 13 6.65 -4.46 4.85
C MET A 13 5.76 -4.02 3.68
N VAL A 14 5.30 -4.98 2.85
CA VAL A 14 4.38 -4.70 1.73
C VAL A 14 3.20 -5.65 1.79
N SER A 15 1.99 -5.12 1.99
CA SER A 15 0.77 -5.94 1.97
C SER A 15 0.22 -6.12 0.55
N GLY A 16 -0.35 -7.30 0.26
CA GLY A 16 -0.87 -7.62 -1.07
C GLY A 16 0.23 -7.74 -2.14
N ALA A 17 1.38 -8.34 -1.77
CA ALA A 17 2.59 -8.37 -2.60
C ALA A 17 2.60 -9.47 -3.67
N ASN A 18 1.55 -10.27 -3.80
CA ASN A 18 1.50 -11.41 -4.73
C ASN A 18 1.03 -11.06 -6.15
N ARG A 19 0.61 -9.83 -6.44
CA ARG A 19 0.19 -9.39 -7.78
C ARG A 19 0.16 -7.86 -7.92
N GLY A 20 -0.06 -7.39 -9.14
CA GLY A 20 -0.32 -5.98 -9.45
C GLY A 20 0.72 -5.01 -8.88
N ILE A 21 0.25 -3.92 -8.29
CA ILE A 21 1.10 -2.87 -7.72
C ILE A 21 2.01 -3.42 -6.62
N GLY A 22 1.49 -4.26 -5.72
CA GLY A 22 2.28 -4.82 -4.62
C GLY A 22 3.45 -5.68 -5.07
N LEU A 23 3.26 -6.50 -6.12
CA LEU A 23 4.34 -7.30 -6.71
C LEU A 23 5.38 -6.42 -7.41
N ALA A 24 4.94 -5.39 -8.14
CA ALA A 24 5.84 -4.44 -8.78
C ALA A 24 6.69 -3.70 -7.73
N ILE A 25 6.07 -3.24 -6.62
CA ILE A 25 6.79 -2.63 -5.49
C ILE A 25 7.82 -3.60 -4.91
N ALA A 26 7.43 -4.86 -4.64
CA ALA A 26 8.34 -5.86 -4.07
C ALA A 26 9.57 -6.09 -4.97
N ARG A 27 9.37 -6.26 -6.28
CA ARG A 27 10.47 -6.46 -7.25
C ARG A 27 11.36 -5.23 -7.36
N HIS A 28 10.77 -4.05 -7.45
CA HIS A 28 11.50 -2.80 -7.59
C HIS A 28 12.37 -2.52 -6.34
N LEU A 29 11.80 -2.64 -5.13
CA LEU A 29 12.53 -2.42 -3.89
C LEU A 29 13.60 -3.49 -3.63
N ALA A 30 13.37 -4.75 -4.03
CA ALA A 30 14.40 -5.79 -3.99
C ALA A 30 15.60 -5.43 -4.88
N GLY A 31 15.35 -4.94 -6.09
CA GLY A 31 16.38 -4.47 -7.02
C GLY A 31 17.20 -3.29 -6.48
N LEU A 32 16.61 -2.48 -5.59
CA LEU A 32 17.29 -1.38 -4.91
C LEU A 32 18.04 -1.80 -3.63
N GLY A 33 17.95 -3.08 -3.23
CA GLY A 33 18.68 -3.60 -2.07
C GLY A 33 17.93 -3.54 -0.73
N TYR A 34 16.63 -3.24 -0.70
CA TYR A 34 15.84 -3.32 0.54
C TYR A 34 15.68 -4.77 1.04
N ARG A 35 15.53 -4.93 2.36
CA ARG A 35 15.00 -6.16 2.97
C ARG A 35 13.48 -6.07 2.98
N LEU A 36 12.81 -7.13 2.56
CA LEU A 36 11.37 -7.12 2.32
C LEU A 36 10.65 -8.13 3.21
N SER A 37 9.58 -7.68 3.84
CA SER A 37 8.58 -8.55 4.47
C SER A 37 7.28 -8.46 3.65
N LEU A 38 6.98 -9.52 2.90
CA LEU A 38 5.91 -9.56 1.92
C LEU A 38 4.72 -10.33 2.47
N GLY A 39 3.55 -9.70 2.50
CA GLY A 39 2.31 -10.30 2.99
C GLY A 39 1.26 -10.49 1.90
N ALA A 40 0.64 -11.67 1.84
CA ALA A 40 -0.51 -11.97 0.98
C ALA A 40 -1.34 -13.11 1.56
N ARG A 41 -2.62 -13.20 1.17
CA ARG A 41 -3.52 -14.31 1.59
C ARG A 41 -3.06 -15.65 1.08
N ASP A 42 -2.64 -15.69 -0.17
CA ASP A 42 -2.12 -16.88 -0.85
C ASP A 42 -0.60 -16.86 -0.76
N GLU A 43 -0.08 -17.62 0.20
CA GLU A 43 1.35 -17.73 0.46
C GLU A 43 2.07 -18.53 -0.63
N ALA A 44 1.42 -19.53 -1.20
CA ALA A 44 1.99 -20.33 -2.27
C ALA A 44 2.19 -19.49 -3.53
N MET A 45 1.17 -18.74 -3.95
CA MET A 45 1.29 -17.79 -5.05
C MET A 45 2.35 -16.72 -4.75
N LEU A 46 2.39 -16.20 -3.50
CA LEU A 46 3.41 -15.23 -3.11
C LEU A 46 4.82 -15.79 -3.28
N ALA A 47 5.05 -17.01 -2.84
CA ALA A 47 6.34 -17.69 -2.97
C ALA A 47 6.73 -17.88 -4.45
N GLU A 48 5.79 -18.33 -5.28
CA GLU A 48 5.99 -18.54 -6.72
C GLU A 48 6.41 -17.24 -7.42
N VAL A 49 5.60 -16.16 -7.30
CA VAL A 49 5.82 -14.91 -8.06
C VAL A 49 7.03 -14.11 -7.56
N THR A 50 7.54 -14.42 -6.38
CA THR A 50 8.73 -13.79 -5.78
C THR A 50 9.93 -14.74 -5.66
N ALA A 51 9.88 -15.92 -6.29
CA ALA A 51 10.95 -16.93 -6.21
C ALA A 51 12.33 -16.40 -6.64
N GLY A 52 12.37 -15.48 -7.62
CA GLY A 52 13.60 -14.85 -8.09
C GLY A 52 14.19 -13.77 -7.19
N LEU A 53 13.55 -13.43 -6.06
CA LEU A 53 14.07 -12.45 -5.12
C LEU A 53 15.06 -13.09 -4.14
N PRO A 54 16.11 -12.36 -3.66
CA PRO A 54 17.12 -12.87 -2.75
C PRO A 54 16.49 -13.47 -1.47
N PRO A 55 16.66 -14.76 -1.18
CA PRO A 55 15.96 -15.44 -0.08
C PRO A 55 16.42 -14.98 1.31
N ASP A 56 17.65 -14.49 1.43
CA ASP A 56 18.21 -13.94 2.66
C ASP A 56 17.63 -12.55 2.98
N ARG A 57 17.12 -11.84 2.01
CA ARG A 57 16.56 -10.48 2.12
C ARG A 57 15.03 -10.44 2.06
N VAL A 58 14.34 -11.58 1.89
CA VAL A 58 12.88 -11.63 1.75
C VAL A 58 12.25 -12.58 2.75
N LEU A 59 11.33 -12.07 3.57
CA LEU A 59 10.37 -12.83 4.34
C LEU A 59 9.04 -12.86 3.59
N ARG A 60 8.46 -14.05 3.41
CA ARG A 60 7.09 -14.24 2.91
C ARG A 60 6.22 -14.66 4.07
N HIS A 61 5.05 -14.08 4.18
CA HIS A 61 4.14 -14.37 5.31
C HIS A 61 2.70 -14.37 4.84
N ARG A 62 1.92 -15.34 5.33
CA ARG A 62 0.48 -15.29 5.13
C ARG A 62 -0.10 -14.07 5.86
N PHE A 63 -0.82 -13.24 5.13
CA PHE A 63 -1.53 -12.09 5.69
C PHE A 63 -2.90 -11.97 5.04
N ASP A 64 -3.95 -12.24 5.81
CA ASP A 64 -5.31 -11.96 5.42
C ASP A 64 -5.79 -10.66 6.08
N ALA A 65 -6.09 -9.66 5.26
CA ALA A 65 -6.56 -8.35 5.70
C ALA A 65 -7.88 -8.42 6.51
N MET A 66 -8.66 -9.49 6.34
CA MET A 66 -9.91 -9.71 7.09
C MET A 66 -9.68 -10.34 8.47
N VAL A 67 -8.50 -10.92 8.72
CA VAL A 67 -8.17 -11.60 9.98
C VAL A 67 -7.31 -10.68 10.86
N PRO A 68 -7.84 -10.10 11.96
CA PRO A 68 -7.09 -9.17 12.81
C PRO A 68 -5.79 -9.75 13.37
N ALA A 69 -5.79 -11.02 13.77
CA ALA A 69 -4.63 -11.70 14.35
C ALA A 69 -3.44 -11.83 13.39
N ASP A 70 -3.68 -11.88 12.08
CA ASP A 70 -2.62 -11.96 11.07
C ASP A 70 -1.73 -10.70 11.10
N THR A 71 -2.25 -9.55 11.56
CA THR A 71 -1.46 -8.31 11.70
C THR A 71 -0.32 -8.48 12.69
N ASP A 72 -0.63 -8.91 13.92
CA ASP A 72 0.37 -9.04 14.98
C ASP A 72 1.34 -10.19 14.69
N ALA A 73 0.84 -11.30 14.14
CA ALA A 73 1.65 -12.42 13.71
C ALA A 73 2.71 -12.00 12.66
N TRP A 74 2.30 -11.22 11.67
CA TRP A 74 3.19 -10.76 10.61
C TRP A 74 4.22 -9.72 11.08
N ILE A 75 3.83 -8.77 11.94
CA ILE A 75 4.78 -7.84 12.58
C ILE A 75 5.81 -8.63 13.41
N THR A 76 5.36 -9.60 14.21
CA THR A 76 6.24 -10.43 15.04
C THR A 76 7.24 -11.21 14.17
N ALA A 77 6.77 -11.87 13.11
CA ALA A 77 7.63 -12.59 12.17
C ALA A 77 8.66 -11.68 11.48
N THR A 78 8.24 -10.45 11.11
CA THR A 78 9.14 -9.45 10.50
C THR A 78 10.27 -9.08 11.46
N LEU A 79 9.93 -8.79 12.71
CA LEU A 79 10.92 -8.43 13.73
C LEU A 79 11.82 -9.59 14.09
N ALA A 80 11.29 -10.81 14.20
CA ALA A 80 12.09 -12.01 14.45
C ALA A 80 13.11 -12.26 13.34
N ARG A 81 12.73 -12.01 12.08
CA ARG A 81 13.59 -12.24 10.90
C ARG A 81 14.65 -11.15 10.71
N PHE A 82 14.31 -9.89 10.94
CA PHE A 82 15.16 -8.76 10.55
C PHE A 82 15.59 -7.86 11.72
N GLY A 83 14.98 -8.00 12.90
CA GLY A 83 15.30 -7.19 14.09
C GLY A 83 14.77 -5.76 14.05
N ARG A 84 14.19 -5.30 12.92
CA ARG A 84 13.75 -3.91 12.71
C ARG A 84 12.61 -3.80 11.71
N LEU A 85 11.98 -2.64 11.70
CA LEU A 85 11.00 -2.24 10.70
C LEU A 85 11.16 -0.75 10.39
N ASP A 86 11.39 -0.41 9.12
CA ASP A 86 11.69 0.96 8.67
C ASP A 86 10.61 1.55 7.76
N ALA A 87 9.84 0.70 7.09
CA ALA A 87 8.74 1.18 6.28
C ALA A 87 7.58 0.17 6.19
N LEU A 88 6.38 0.72 6.04
CA LEU A 88 5.14 -0.01 5.80
C LEU A 88 4.47 0.51 4.53
N VAL A 89 4.21 -0.39 3.58
CA VAL A 89 3.42 -0.12 2.38
C VAL A 89 2.07 -0.84 2.50
N ASN A 90 1.03 -0.09 2.82
CA ASN A 90 -0.36 -0.56 2.81
C ASN A 90 -0.87 -0.56 1.38
N ASN A 91 -0.75 -1.71 0.70
CA ASN A 91 -1.18 -1.88 -0.69
C ASN A 91 -2.36 -2.86 -0.84
N ALA A 92 -2.52 -3.83 0.06
CA ALA A 92 -3.66 -4.75 0.00
C ALA A 92 -4.98 -3.99 -0.12
N GLY A 93 -5.79 -4.37 -1.08
CA GLY A 93 -7.07 -3.74 -1.34
C GLY A 93 -7.95 -4.60 -2.24
N VAL A 94 -9.25 -4.38 -2.11
CA VAL A 94 -10.29 -5.00 -2.94
C VAL A 94 -11.19 -3.93 -3.52
N LEU A 95 -11.84 -4.27 -4.63
CA LEU A 95 -12.90 -3.48 -5.22
C LEU A 95 -14.13 -4.38 -5.37
N ARG A 96 -15.28 -3.88 -4.93
CA ARG A 96 -16.60 -4.46 -5.14
C ARG A 96 -17.47 -3.38 -5.73
N GLN A 97 -18.35 -3.78 -6.64
CA GLN A 97 -19.33 -2.83 -7.19
C GLN A 97 -20.46 -2.67 -6.17
N VAL A 98 -20.45 -1.52 -5.49
CA VAL A 98 -21.49 -1.12 -4.54
C VAL A 98 -21.93 0.29 -4.94
N THR A 99 -23.18 0.43 -5.35
CA THR A 99 -23.84 1.68 -5.70
C THR A 99 -25.13 1.79 -4.90
N PHE A 100 -25.98 2.77 -5.16
CA PHE A 100 -27.32 2.81 -4.56
C PHE A 100 -28.28 1.78 -5.18
N ASP A 101 -27.96 1.28 -6.38
CA ASP A 101 -28.79 0.34 -7.13
C ASP A 101 -28.24 -1.09 -7.11
N GLU A 102 -26.94 -1.25 -6.83
CA GLU A 102 -26.24 -2.53 -6.93
C GLU A 102 -25.35 -2.79 -5.70
N GLY A 103 -25.14 -4.07 -5.40
CA GLY A 103 -24.34 -4.52 -4.26
C GLY A 103 -25.16 -4.58 -2.97
N ASP A 104 -24.52 -5.06 -1.90
CA ASP A 104 -25.11 -5.24 -0.59
C ASP A 104 -24.18 -4.77 0.55
N GLU A 105 -24.69 -4.77 1.78
CA GLU A 105 -23.90 -4.40 2.96
C GLU A 105 -22.72 -5.34 3.20
N ALA A 106 -22.81 -6.61 2.83
CA ALA A 106 -21.70 -7.55 3.01
C ALA A 106 -20.52 -7.20 2.11
N MET A 107 -20.77 -6.74 0.88
CA MET A 107 -19.75 -6.22 -0.02
C MET A 107 -19.14 -4.91 0.53
N LEU A 108 -19.96 -4.04 1.13
CA LEU A 108 -19.50 -2.81 1.76
C LEU A 108 -18.64 -3.13 2.98
N ASP A 109 -19.04 -4.09 3.81
CA ASP A 109 -18.28 -4.55 4.97
C ASP A 109 -16.92 -5.13 4.58
N GLU A 110 -16.85 -5.93 3.49
CA GLU A 110 -15.58 -6.43 2.96
C GLU A 110 -14.67 -5.28 2.53
N LEU A 111 -15.21 -4.29 1.80
CA LEU A 111 -14.47 -3.10 1.41
C LEU A 111 -13.88 -2.37 2.63
N TRP A 112 -14.68 -2.17 3.68
CA TRP A 112 -14.21 -1.53 4.90
C TRP A 112 -13.20 -2.39 5.66
N ALA A 113 -13.42 -3.69 5.76
CA ALA A 113 -12.51 -4.60 6.46
C ALA A 113 -11.12 -4.60 5.82
N VAL A 114 -11.06 -4.70 4.51
CA VAL A 114 -9.80 -4.83 3.76
C VAL A 114 -9.15 -3.46 3.51
N ASN A 115 -9.90 -2.48 3.00
CA ASN A 115 -9.31 -1.22 2.54
C ASN A 115 -9.06 -0.23 3.68
N VAL A 116 -9.77 -0.32 4.81
CA VAL A 116 -9.69 0.66 5.90
C VAL A 116 -9.21 0.05 7.21
N LYS A 117 -9.90 -0.99 7.71
CA LYS A 117 -9.57 -1.57 9.02
C LYS A 117 -8.21 -2.29 9.01
N ALA A 118 -7.84 -2.97 7.92
CA ALA A 118 -6.55 -3.63 7.84
C ALA A 118 -5.37 -2.66 7.82
N PRO A 119 -5.31 -1.62 6.96
CA PRO A 119 -4.24 -0.61 7.06
C PRO A 119 -4.24 0.14 8.39
N PHE A 120 -5.40 0.41 9.02
CA PHE A 120 -5.45 0.96 10.38
C PHE A 120 -4.72 0.06 11.39
N ARG A 121 -5.00 -1.25 11.38
CA ARG A 121 -4.34 -2.24 12.26
C ARG A 121 -2.84 -2.32 11.98
N LEU A 122 -2.44 -2.39 10.71
CA LEU A 122 -1.03 -2.44 10.32
C LEU A 122 -0.27 -1.18 10.74
N ILE A 123 -0.83 0.02 10.53
CA ILE A 123 -0.21 1.27 10.99
C ILE A 123 -0.07 1.27 12.50
N ARG A 124 -1.13 0.93 13.24
CA ARG A 124 -1.13 0.89 14.70
C ARG A 124 -0.06 -0.05 15.26
N ALA A 125 0.06 -1.25 14.69
CA ALA A 125 1.03 -2.26 15.11
C ALA A 125 2.47 -1.91 14.68
N ALA A 126 2.65 -1.33 13.49
CA ALA A 126 3.96 -0.96 12.97
C ALA A 126 4.53 0.32 13.61
N LEU A 127 3.68 1.27 14.01
CA LEU A 127 4.09 2.62 14.43
C LEU A 127 5.15 2.64 15.55
N PRO A 128 5.08 1.84 16.62
CA PRO A 128 6.13 1.80 17.64
C PRO A 128 7.51 1.41 17.08
N HIS A 129 7.54 0.56 16.07
CA HIS A 129 8.77 0.08 15.43
C HIS A 129 9.32 1.12 14.45
N LEU A 130 8.43 1.76 13.68
CA LEU A 130 8.78 2.86 12.78
C LEU A 130 9.34 4.07 13.53
N ARG A 131 8.81 4.38 14.71
CA ARG A 131 9.35 5.40 15.61
C ARG A 131 10.76 5.06 16.06
N ARG A 132 11.01 3.81 16.48
CA ARG A 132 12.35 3.35 16.88
C ARG A 132 13.38 3.41 15.76
N SER A 133 12.98 3.35 14.50
CA SER A 133 13.90 3.53 13.36
C SER A 133 14.43 4.96 13.24
N GLY A 134 13.75 5.95 13.84
CA GLY A 134 14.09 7.37 13.72
C GLY A 134 13.88 7.97 12.31
N ALA A 135 13.55 7.12 11.34
CA ALA A 135 13.34 7.49 9.94
C ALA A 135 12.24 6.62 9.26
N GLY A 136 11.16 6.37 10.01
CA GLY A 136 10.06 5.52 9.57
C GLY A 136 9.32 6.08 8.34
N ARG A 137 8.86 5.20 7.46
CA ARG A 137 8.03 5.57 6.30
C ARG A 137 6.76 4.75 6.25
N ILE A 138 5.64 5.43 6.01
CA ILE A 138 4.34 4.79 5.76
C ILE A 138 3.87 5.25 4.39
N VAL A 139 3.61 4.31 3.49
CA VAL A 139 2.98 4.58 2.20
C VAL A 139 1.65 3.84 2.16
N THR A 140 0.56 4.57 1.94
CA THR A 140 -0.75 3.94 1.79
C THR A 140 -1.26 4.15 0.37
N ILE A 141 -1.53 3.05 -0.33
CA ILE A 141 -2.03 3.09 -1.70
C ILE A 141 -3.52 3.42 -1.69
N GLY A 142 -3.80 4.69 -1.98
CA GLY A 142 -5.14 5.21 -2.17
C GLY A 142 -5.67 4.98 -3.58
N SER A 143 -6.31 6.00 -4.13
CA SER A 143 -6.81 6.10 -5.51
C SER A 143 -7.02 7.58 -5.83
N THR A 144 -7.10 7.96 -7.09
CA THR A 144 -7.66 9.28 -7.47
C THR A 144 -9.09 9.44 -6.94
N ASP A 145 -9.82 8.33 -6.74
CA ASP A 145 -11.14 8.32 -6.09
C ASP A 145 -11.08 8.63 -4.58
N SER A 146 -9.90 8.79 -3.98
CA SER A 146 -9.74 9.31 -2.60
C SER A 146 -10.04 10.80 -2.48
N LYS A 147 -10.05 11.53 -3.59
CA LYS A 147 -10.21 13.00 -3.65
C LYS A 147 -11.56 13.41 -4.22
N ARG A 148 -12.25 12.51 -4.88
CA ARG A 148 -13.50 12.81 -5.58
C ARG A 148 -14.33 11.56 -5.84
N TYR A 149 -15.62 11.76 -6.04
CA TYR A 149 -16.51 10.80 -6.67
C TYR A 149 -16.74 11.25 -8.12
N ARG A 150 -16.20 10.51 -9.07
CA ARG A 150 -16.10 10.95 -10.47
C ARG A 150 -17.46 10.96 -11.19
N ASP A 151 -18.16 9.84 -11.12
CA ASP A 151 -19.44 9.63 -11.78
C ASP A 151 -20.12 8.34 -11.27
N GLY A 152 -21.36 8.09 -11.72
CA GLY A 152 -22.16 6.94 -11.27
C GLY A 152 -21.63 5.56 -11.69
N THR A 153 -20.57 5.47 -12.49
CA THR A 153 -19.93 4.19 -12.85
C THR A 153 -18.88 3.73 -11.80
N VAL A 154 -18.53 4.61 -10.88
CA VAL A 154 -17.60 4.31 -9.79
C VAL A 154 -18.36 3.67 -8.64
N SER A 155 -17.82 2.60 -8.06
CA SER A 155 -18.34 2.05 -6.81
C SER A 155 -18.27 3.11 -5.70
N ILE A 156 -19.43 3.53 -5.18
CA ILE A 156 -19.47 4.47 -4.04
C ILE A 156 -18.84 3.85 -2.80
N GLY A 157 -19.06 2.56 -2.56
CA GLY A 157 -18.44 1.84 -1.45
C GLY A 157 -16.91 1.87 -1.54
N TYR A 158 -16.34 1.66 -2.73
CA TYR A 158 -14.91 1.77 -2.94
C TYR A 158 -14.42 3.21 -2.72
N ALA A 159 -15.07 4.21 -3.31
CA ALA A 159 -14.69 5.61 -3.16
C ALA A 159 -14.71 6.05 -1.68
N MET A 160 -15.75 5.68 -0.92
CA MET A 160 -15.84 5.95 0.52
C MET A 160 -14.62 5.38 1.27
N THR A 161 -14.25 4.12 1.00
CA THR A 161 -13.07 3.52 1.65
C THR A 161 -11.77 4.21 1.26
N LYS A 162 -11.65 4.67 0.02
CA LYS A 162 -10.45 5.38 -0.44
C LYS A 162 -10.37 6.82 0.12
N HIS A 163 -11.47 7.51 0.37
CA HIS A 163 -11.48 8.75 1.16
C HIS A 163 -11.04 8.50 2.61
N ALA A 164 -11.54 7.43 3.25
CA ALA A 164 -11.12 7.05 4.60
C ALA A 164 -9.62 6.73 4.68
N VAL A 165 -9.05 6.08 3.67
CA VAL A 165 -7.61 5.79 3.56
C VAL A 165 -6.78 7.08 3.50
N LEU A 166 -7.26 8.11 2.82
CA LEU A 166 -6.58 9.41 2.78
C LEU A 166 -6.51 10.03 4.18
N ALA A 167 -7.65 10.08 4.88
CA ALA A 167 -7.70 10.56 6.26
C ALA A 167 -6.80 9.75 7.20
N LEU A 168 -6.77 8.42 7.04
CA LEU A 168 -5.90 7.52 7.81
C LEU A 168 -4.41 7.83 7.58
N SER A 169 -4.00 8.09 6.33
CA SER A 169 -2.62 8.46 6.00
C SER A 169 -2.22 9.80 6.65
N HIS A 170 -3.13 10.77 6.63
CA HIS A 170 -2.89 12.06 7.31
C HIS A 170 -2.78 11.88 8.83
N ALA A 171 -3.64 11.08 9.45
CA ALA A 171 -3.55 10.79 10.88
C ALA A 171 -2.20 10.12 11.24
N ALA A 172 -1.74 9.17 10.43
CA ALA A 172 -0.46 8.51 10.62
C ALA A 172 0.73 9.48 10.55
N LYS A 173 0.67 10.49 9.66
CA LYS A 173 1.67 11.56 9.59
C LYS A 173 1.80 12.31 10.91
N PHE A 174 0.69 12.71 11.52
CA PHE A 174 0.71 13.41 12.81
C PHE A 174 1.20 12.51 13.95
N ALA A 175 0.76 11.25 13.97
CA ALA A 175 1.07 10.33 15.04
C ALA A 175 2.57 10.02 15.19
N GLY A 176 3.37 10.13 14.16
CA GLY A 176 4.80 9.76 14.19
C GLY A 176 5.77 10.88 13.82
N TRP A 177 5.30 12.12 13.63
CA TRP A 177 6.10 13.21 13.08
C TRP A 177 7.34 13.52 13.90
N ASP A 178 7.21 13.65 15.21
CA ASP A 178 8.30 14.01 16.12
C ASP A 178 9.33 12.90 16.28
N ASP A 179 8.93 11.65 16.00
CA ASP A 179 9.81 10.47 16.02
C ASP A 179 10.45 10.18 14.63
N GLY A 180 10.35 11.11 13.68
CA GLY A 180 10.94 10.95 12.34
C GLY A 180 10.13 10.11 11.38
N VAL A 181 8.88 9.72 11.70
CA VAL A 181 7.99 8.99 10.79
C VAL A 181 7.35 9.96 9.79
N ARG A 182 7.38 9.60 8.51
CA ARG A 182 6.68 10.32 7.44
C ARG A 182 5.68 9.40 6.76
N ALA A 183 4.47 9.91 6.51
CA ALA A 183 3.40 9.17 5.86
C ALA A 183 2.97 9.84 4.57
N THR A 184 2.79 9.04 3.53
CA THR A 184 2.36 9.45 2.20
C THR A 184 1.13 8.66 1.76
N ALA A 185 0.09 9.35 1.33
CA ALA A 185 -0.99 8.76 0.55
C ALA A 185 -0.58 8.81 -0.93
N LEU A 186 -0.29 7.67 -1.55
CA LEU A 186 -0.03 7.57 -2.98
C LEU A 186 -1.36 7.28 -3.67
N LEU A 187 -1.76 8.13 -4.62
CA LEU A 187 -3.11 8.14 -5.20
C LEU A 187 -3.05 7.80 -6.70
N PRO A 188 -2.93 6.52 -7.07
CA PRO A 188 -2.90 6.14 -8.48
C PRO A 188 -4.25 6.36 -9.15
N GLY A 189 -4.22 6.81 -10.40
CA GLY A 189 -5.30 6.64 -11.35
C GLY A 189 -5.39 5.20 -11.86
N ALA A 190 -6.09 5.00 -12.98
CA ALA A 190 -6.29 3.68 -13.57
C ALA A 190 -4.95 2.99 -13.87
N THR A 191 -4.63 1.95 -13.11
CA THR A 191 -3.37 1.18 -13.22
C THR A 191 -3.65 -0.18 -13.85
N ARG A 192 -2.71 -0.68 -14.64
CA ARG A 192 -2.80 -1.99 -15.33
C ARG A 192 -2.63 -3.14 -14.34
N THR A 193 -3.74 -3.52 -13.69
CA THR A 193 -3.80 -4.61 -12.70
C THR A 193 -5.08 -5.41 -12.86
N ASP A 194 -5.13 -6.57 -12.21
CA ASP A 194 -6.33 -7.41 -12.15
C ASP A 194 -7.42 -6.87 -11.20
N LEU A 195 -7.19 -5.81 -10.48
CA LEU A 195 -8.17 -5.24 -9.53
C LEU A 195 -9.48 -4.87 -10.21
N LEU A 196 -9.41 -4.45 -11.47
CA LEU A 196 -10.54 -4.02 -12.29
C LEU A 196 -11.09 -5.15 -13.17
N ARG A 197 -10.56 -6.38 -13.08
CA ARG A 197 -11.01 -7.50 -13.90
C ARG A 197 -12.44 -7.89 -13.50
N GLY A 198 -13.31 -7.97 -14.48
CA GLY A 198 -14.73 -8.37 -14.29
C GLY A 198 -15.65 -7.25 -13.82
N ILE A 199 -15.20 -6.00 -13.75
CA ILE A 199 -16.08 -4.87 -13.48
C ILE A 199 -16.78 -4.44 -14.77
N PRO A 200 -18.12 -4.38 -14.81
CA PRO A 200 -18.85 -3.95 -15.99
C PRO A 200 -18.40 -2.56 -16.46
N GLY A 201 -18.27 -2.37 -17.76
CA GLY A 201 -17.87 -1.09 -18.35
C GLY A 201 -16.36 -0.76 -18.24
N VAL A 202 -15.58 -1.54 -17.53
CA VAL A 202 -14.13 -1.35 -17.42
C VAL A 202 -13.40 -2.20 -18.46
N VAL A 203 -13.00 -1.59 -19.57
CA VAL A 203 -12.22 -2.25 -20.63
C VAL A 203 -10.75 -2.11 -20.31
N PRO A 204 -9.96 -3.23 -20.24
CA PRO A 204 -8.52 -3.14 -20.27
C PRO A 204 -8.08 -2.49 -21.59
N GLY A 205 -7.34 -1.38 -21.52
CA GLY A 205 -6.96 -0.66 -22.73
C GLY A 205 -5.71 0.19 -22.56
N PRO A 206 -5.20 0.79 -23.65
CA PRO A 206 -4.10 1.74 -23.59
C PRO A 206 -4.45 2.93 -22.68
N GLY A 207 -3.46 3.60 -22.13
CA GLY A 207 -3.66 4.75 -21.25
C GLY A 207 -3.82 4.42 -19.76
N ARG A 208 -3.44 3.19 -19.34
CA ARG A 208 -3.31 2.83 -17.92
C ARG A 208 -1.86 2.96 -17.45
N ILE A 209 -1.71 3.39 -16.21
CA ILE A 209 -0.39 3.47 -15.56
C ILE A 209 0.21 2.06 -15.44
N ASP A 210 1.49 1.94 -15.74
CA ASP A 210 2.24 0.73 -15.45
C ASP A 210 2.45 0.58 -13.94
N PRO A 211 2.24 -0.62 -13.35
CA PRO A 211 2.55 -0.86 -11.93
C PRO A 211 3.97 -0.47 -11.53
N ASP A 212 4.96 -0.57 -12.44
CA ASP A 212 6.35 -0.20 -12.18
C ASP A 212 6.51 1.32 -11.99
N THR A 213 5.68 2.14 -12.63
CA THR A 213 5.63 3.59 -12.36
C THR A 213 5.21 3.87 -10.92
N ILE A 214 4.22 3.14 -10.41
CA ILE A 214 3.78 3.26 -9.01
C ILE A 214 4.87 2.78 -8.06
N ALA A 215 5.56 1.68 -8.40
CA ALA A 215 6.66 1.15 -7.60
C ALA A 215 7.82 2.17 -7.50
N SER A 216 8.17 2.84 -8.59
CA SER A 216 9.19 3.90 -8.61
C SER A 216 8.79 5.10 -7.74
N ALA A 217 7.52 5.48 -7.74
CA ALA A 217 7.00 6.54 -6.87
C ALA A 217 7.06 6.14 -5.37
N VAL A 218 6.77 4.89 -5.04
CA VAL A 218 6.96 4.36 -3.67
C VAL A 218 8.43 4.44 -3.29
N ALA A 219 9.35 3.98 -4.12
CA ALA A 219 10.78 4.05 -3.86
C ALA A 219 11.24 5.49 -3.62
N PHE A 220 10.78 6.44 -4.44
CA PHE A 220 11.08 7.86 -4.26
C PHE A 220 10.70 8.36 -2.87
N VAL A 221 9.47 8.16 -2.40
CA VAL A 221 9.05 8.66 -1.08
C VAL A 221 9.74 7.95 0.08
N LEU A 222 10.19 6.71 -0.10
CA LEU A 222 10.95 5.97 0.92
C LEU A 222 12.37 6.54 1.12
N THR A 223 12.95 7.18 0.11
CA THR A 223 14.33 7.74 0.18
C THR A 223 14.37 9.18 0.67
N LEU A 224 13.25 9.88 0.78
CA LEU A 224 13.22 11.26 1.23
C LEU A 224 13.78 11.40 2.65
N PRO A 225 14.58 12.43 2.95
CA PRO A 225 15.08 12.70 4.29
C PRO A 225 13.94 13.11 5.24
N ASN A 226 14.19 13.10 6.56
CA ASN A 226 13.18 13.43 7.56
C ASN A 226 12.68 14.88 7.51
N GLU A 227 13.46 15.79 6.95
CA GLU A 227 13.07 17.20 6.75
C GLU A 227 12.04 17.38 5.64
N ALA A 228 11.85 16.36 4.77
CA ALA A 228 10.91 16.39 3.67
C ALA A 228 9.78 15.38 3.86
N ALA A 229 8.56 15.78 3.56
CA ALA A 229 7.39 14.91 3.57
C ALA A 229 6.48 15.22 2.38
N VAL A 230 6.14 14.19 1.64
CA VAL A 230 5.09 14.24 0.62
C VAL A 230 3.82 13.66 1.24
N ALA A 231 2.86 14.51 1.60
CA ALA A 231 1.63 14.05 2.25
C ALA A 231 0.73 13.26 1.29
N GLU A 232 0.64 13.75 0.05
CA GLU A 232 -0.18 13.15 -1.01
C GLU A 232 0.60 13.16 -2.33
N LEU A 233 0.53 12.06 -3.06
CA LEU A 233 1.18 11.92 -4.36
C LEU A 233 0.19 11.33 -5.38
N PRO A 234 -0.62 12.19 -6.04
CA PRO A 234 -1.48 11.74 -7.13
C PRO A 234 -0.65 11.42 -8.39
N ILE A 235 -0.99 10.31 -9.05
CA ILE A 235 -0.38 9.90 -10.32
C ILE A 235 -1.51 9.61 -11.29
N ASN A 236 -1.72 10.52 -12.24
CA ASN A 236 -2.85 10.46 -13.16
C ASN A 236 -2.50 9.68 -14.42
N ALA A 237 -3.45 8.87 -14.89
CA ALA A 237 -3.36 8.13 -16.17
C ALA A 237 -3.72 9.00 -17.37
N ARG A 238 -4.38 10.13 -17.14
CA ARG A 238 -4.91 11.05 -18.15
C ARG A 238 -5.02 12.45 -17.55
N LEU A 239 -5.32 13.45 -18.38
CA LEU A 239 -5.62 14.79 -17.89
C LEU A 239 -6.85 14.73 -16.96
N GLU A 240 -6.66 15.19 -15.73
CA GLU A 240 -7.68 15.28 -14.69
C GLU A 240 -7.86 16.76 -14.33
N SER A 241 -9.09 17.23 -14.34
CA SER A 241 -9.39 18.66 -14.12
C SER A 241 -9.36 19.08 -12.64
N THR A 242 -9.30 18.12 -11.71
CA THR A 242 -9.52 18.37 -10.27
C THR A 242 -8.49 17.75 -9.35
N LEU A 243 -7.34 17.37 -9.85
CA LEU A 243 -6.22 16.86 -9.05
C LEU A 243 -4.94 17.65 -9.31
#